data_770774b051b4ac179e9dcd2fa812c497
#
_entry.id   770774b051b4ac179e9dcd2fa812c497
#
_cell.length_a   1.000
_cell.length_b   1.000
_cell.length_c   1.000
_cell.angle_alpha   90.00
_cell.angle_beta   90.00
_cell.angle_gamma   90.00
#
_symmetry.space_group_name_H-M   'P 1'
#
loop_
_entity.id
_entity.type
_entity.pdbx_description
1 polymer ?
#
loop_
_entity_poly.entity_id
_entity_poly.type
_entity_poly.pdbx_seq_one_letter_code
_entity_poly.pdbx_strand_id
1 'polypeptide(L)'
;MEECISVFDMLKIGVGPSSSHTLGPWRAAERFLNELKTENILDKVTRVKVDLYGSLSLTGKGHATDLAIMLGLSGQDPEYIPIKDISGIIKEIEDKNEINLGNETRIPFYFLQDIVFNKNFLPFHANGLKFTAFLNDDSEYISTFYSIGGGFVIKEERINAKKKLQIKCAFPYPIQNAEELLNYCTLENKSISEIVYENEKSMRSETEINSELMRIWNTMLECMYIGCHSEGILPGGLNVRRRAFDMHQGLIGLANYNSPQTWLEEIRKTEVKFRQILKWVSCFALAVNEVNAALGRVVTAPTNGSAGVIPAVLMYYLVIENHNAGEKEIKQFLMVAGEIGSIFKKGATISAAMGGCQAEIGVSSAMAAAALCEVMGGTPDQVQMAAEIAMEHHLGMTCDPIGGLVQIPCIERNTMGAIKAINAAELAMETDAKNAKVPLDKVIATMWKTAQDMNSKYKETSEGGLAIAVNMADC
;
A
#
# COMPACT_ATOMS: atom_id res chain seq x y z
N MET A 1 11.35 18.28 12.10
CA MET A 1 10.44 18.97 11.15
C MET A 1 9.10 18.27 11.23
N GLU A 2 8.04 18.99 11.52
CA GLU A 2 6.69 18.44 11.53
C GLU A 2 6.31 18.00 10.13
N GLU A 3 5.87 16.75 9.96
CA GLU A 3 5.39 16.19 8.69
C GLU A 3 3.87 16.00 8.77
N CYS A 4 3.12 16.71 7.91
CA CYS A 4 1.68 16.50 7.73
C CYS A 4 1.46 15.40 6.70
N ILE A 5 0.86 14.30 7.11
CA ILE A 5 0.47 13.20 6.23
C ILE A 5 -1.03 13.02 6.35
N SER A 6 -1.73 13.22 5.25
CA SER A 6 -3.18 13.02 5.18
C SER A 6 -3.52 11.52 5.19
N VAL A 7 -4.71 11.18 5.66
CA VAL A 7 -5.29 9.82 5.52
C VAL A 7 -5.28 9.38 4.05
N PHE A 8 -5.55 10.31 3.13
CA PHE A 8 -5.53 10.06 1.69
C PHE A 8 -4.11 9.86 1.11
N ASP A 9 -3.08 10.29 1.83
CA ASP A 9 -1.70 9.96 1.49
C ASP A 9 -1.31 8.53 1.93
N MET A 10 -1.97 7.99 2.94
CA MET A 10 -1.74 6.63 3.43
C MET A 10 -2.60 5.59 2.72
N LEU A 11 -3.84 5.96 2.36
CA LEU A 11 -4.81 5.09 1.71
C LEU A 11 -5.03 5.52 0.25
N LYS A 12 -4.07 5.20 -0.62
CA LYS A 12 -4.10 5.58 -2.04
C LYS A 12 -4.71 4.48 -2.91
N ILE A 13 -5.57 4.88 -3.83
CA ILE A 13 -6.04 4.00 -4.89
C ILE A 13 -4.96 3.90 -5.97
N GLY A 14 -4.70 2.69 -6.46
CA GLY A 14 -3.72 2.47 -7.51
C GLY A 14 -3.78 1.05 -8.07
N VAL A 15 -2.79 0.72 -8.89
CA VAL A 15 -2.65 -0.60 -9.52
C VAL A 15 -1.55 -1.39 -8.80
N GLY A 16 -1.80 -2.71 -8.59
CA GLY A 16 -0.80 -3.64 -8.04
C GLY A 16 0.39 -3.91 -8.98
N PRO A 17 1.32 -4.75 -8.56
CA PRO A 17 1.31 -5.49 -7.31
C PRO A 17 2.00 -4.81 -6.12
N SER A 18 2.82 -3.77 -6.34
CA SER A 18 3.65 -3.17 -5.29
C SER A 18 3.53 -1.64 -5.22
N SER A 19 3.40 -1.09 -4.02
CA SER A 19 3.41 0.37 -3.85
C SER A 19 4.80 0.98 -4.05
N SER A 20 5.87 0.27 -3.67
CA SER A 20 7.25 0.73 -3.81
C SER A 20 7.84 0.45 -5.19
N HIS A 21 7.47 -0.66 -5.83
CA HIS A 21 8.07 -1.12 -7.10
C HIS A 21 7.17 -0.90 -8.32
N THR A 22 5.87 -0.66 -8.13
CA THR A 22 4.92 -0.38 -9.22
C THR A 22 4.41 1.06 -9.12
N LEU A 23 3.62 1.38 -8.08
CA LEU A 23 2.98 2.69 -7.94
C LEU A 23 4.00 3.84 -7.80
N GLY A 24 5.08 3.64 -7.02
CA GLY A 24 6.14 4.64 -6.87
C GLY A 24 6.86 4.97 -8.18
N PRO A 25 7.40 3.97 -8.91
CA PRO A 25 7.97 4.20 -10.24
C PRO A 25 6.99 4.82 -11.25
N TRP A 26 5.72 4.44 -11.22
CA TRP A 26 4.68 5.06 -12.04
C TRP A 26 4.54 6.55 -11.72
N ARG A 27 4.37 6.89 -10.44
CA ARG A 27 4.29 8.30 -9.99
C ARG A 27 5.59 9.10 -10.22
N ALA A 28 6.75 8.43 -10.21
CA ALA A 28 8.02 9.06 -10.58
C ALA A 28 8.05 9.41 -12.07
N ALA A 29 7.58 8.51 -12.93
CA ALA A 29 7.47 8.75 -14.37
C ALA A 29 6.50 9.90 -14.69
N GLU A 30 5.34 9.95 -14.03
CA GLU A 30 4.41 11.09 -14.16
C GLU A 30 5.05 12.42 -13.73
N ARG A 31 5.81 12.41 -12.62
CA ARG A 31 6.51 13.62 -12.15
C ARG A 31 7.58 14.05 -13.15
N PHE A 32 8.32 13.11 -13.71
CA PHE A 32 9.31 13.39 -14.75
C PHE A 32 8.65 14.03 -15.97
N LEU A 33 7.52 13.49 -16.47
CA LEU A 33 6.74 14.11 -17.54
C LEU A 33 6.30 15.54 -17.21
N ASN A 34 5.82 15.75 -16.00
CA ASN A 34 5.40 17.08 -15.56
C ASN A 34 6.57 18.07 -15.50
N GLU A 35 7.77 17.60 -15.16
CA GLU A 35 8.99 18.42 -15.23
C GLU A 35 9.29 18.81 -16.69
N LEU A 36 9.29 17.86 -17.63
CA LEU A 36 9.52 18.15 -19.05
C LEU A 36 8.50 19.13 -19.62
N LYS A 37 7.23 19.04 -19.21
CA LYS A 37 6.18 20.00 -19.59
C LYS A 37 6.42 21.39 -18.97
N THR A 38 6.77 21.45 -17.71
CA THR A 38 7.03 22.72 -16.99
C THR A 38 8.21 23.47 -17.56
N GLU A 39 9.26 22.74 -17.96
CA GLU A 39 10.45 23.30 -18.61
C GLU A 39 10.24 23.59 -20.12
N ASN A 40 9.06 23.26 -20.68
CA ASN A 40 8.73 23.42 -22.10
C ASN A 40 9.73 22.72 -23.03
N ILE A 41 10.13 21.48 -22.70
CA ILE A 41 11.07 20.68 -23.47
C ILE A 41 10.52 19.33 -23.93
N LEU A 42 9.25 19.00 -23.60
CA LEU A 42 8.65 17.71 -23.93
C LEU A 42 8.65 17.42 -25.44
N ASP A 43 8.36 18.42 -26.24
CA ASP A 43 8.35 18.37 -27.72
C ASP A 43 9.75 18.21 -28.36
N LYS A 44 10.80 18.48 -27.58
CA LYS A 44 12.19 18.34 -28.00
C LYS A 44 12.80 16.99 -27.68
N VAL A 45 12.08 16.16 -26.90
CA VAL A 45 12.58 14.84 -26.49
C VAL A 45 12.63 13.90 -27.68
N THR A 46 13.80 13.32 -27.92
CA THR A 46 14.04 12.33 -29.00
C THR A 46 14.14 10.90 -28.48
N ARG A 47 14.50 10.72 -27.20
CA ARG A 47 14.61 9.41 -26.52
C ARG A 47 14.50 9.60 -25.00
N VAL A 48 13.97 8.61 -24.30
CA VAL A 48 13.99 8.53 -22.84
C VAL A 48 14.66 7.24 -22.42
N LYS A 49 15.56 7.32 -21.42
CA LYS A 49 16.18 6.17 -20.77
C LYS A 49 15.87 6.20 -19.28
N VAL A 50 15.63 5.02 -18.68
CA VAL A 50 15.36 4.86 -17.25
C VAL A 50 16.33 3.84 -16.65
N ASP A 51 17.13 4.27 -15.70
CA ASP A 51 18.03 3.40 -14.95
C ASP A 51 17.42 3.09 -13.58
N LEU A 52 17.20 1.81 -13.27
CA LEU A 52 16.69 1.29 -12.01
C LEU A 52 17.83 0.79 -11.14
N TYR A 53 17.77 1.03 -9.83
CA TYR A 53 18.84 0.73 -8.89
C TYR A 53 18.34 -0.06 -7.68
N GLY A 54 19.25 -0.86 -7.10
CA GLY A 54 19.04 -1.60 -5.85
C GLY A 54 17.84 -2.53 -5.90
N SER A 55 16.91 -2.45 -4.95
CA SER A 55 15.76 -3.36 -4.87
C SER A 55 14.85 -3.25 -6.11
N LEU A 56 14.67 -2.04 -6.70
CA LEU A 56 13.93 -1.87 -7.96
C LEU A 56 14.55 -2.67 -9.12
N SER A 57 15.85 -2.88 -9.11
CA SER A 57 16.53 -3.70 -10.11
C SER A 57 16.43 -5.20 -9.80
N LEU A 58 16.56 -5.57 -8.52
CA LEU A 58 16.64 -6.99 -8.12
C LEU A 58 15.28 -7.70 -8.23
N THR A 59 14.20 -7.02 -7.90
CA THR A 59 12.84 -7.61 -7.88
C THR A 59 11.86 -6.94 -8.86
N GLY A 60 12.30 -5.89 -9.57
CA GLY A 60 11.44 -5.02 -10.36
C GLY A 60 10.63 -5.73 -11.45
N LYS A 61 11.20 -6.73 -12.13
CA LYS A 61 10.45 -7.52 -13.13
C LYS A 61 9.29 -8.29 -12.51
N GLY A 62 9.50 -8.92 -11.36
CA GLY A 62 8.43 -9.61 -10.62
C GLY A 62 7.37 -8.67 -10.06
N HIS A 63 7.71 -7.40 -9.90
CA HIS A 63 6.82 -6.34 -9.41
C HIS A 63 6.26 -5.44 -10.53
N ALA A 64 6.45 -5.80 -11.80
CA ALA A 64 5.98 -5.03 -12.96
C ALA A 64 6.47 -3.55 -12.97
N THR A 65 7.70 -3.30 -12.50
CA THR A 65 8.28 -1.95 -12.44
C THR A 65 8.45 -1.35 -13.83
N ASP A 66 8.88 -2.14 -14.80
CA ASP A 66 9.01 -1.77 -16.20
C ASP A 66 7.66 -1.38 -16.82
N LEU A 67 6.62 -2.16 -16.57
CA LEU A 67 5.26 -1.86 -17.04
C LEU A 67 4.74 -0.54 -16.43
N ALA A 68 4.96 -0.34 -15.14
CA ALA A 68 4.56 0.88 -14.44
C ALA A 68 5.25 2.13 -15.02
N ILE A 69 6.53 2.04 -15.36
CA ILE A 69 7.28 3.12 -15.98
C ILE A 69 6.73 3.43 -17.38
N MET A 70 6.49 2.41 -18.20
CA MET A 70 5.92 2.60 -19.54
C MET A 70 4.55 3.29 -19.48
N LEU A 71 3.69 2.85 -18.56
CA LEU A 71 2.36 3.45 -18.36
C LEU A 71 2.47 4.90 -17.85
N GLY A 72 3.35 5.16 -16.89
CA GLY A 72 3.58 6.50 -16.37
C GLY A 72 4.14 7.46 -17.42
N LEU A 73 5.14 7.03 -18.21
CA LEU A 73 5.68 7.81 -19.32
C LEU A 73 4.65 8.04 -20.44
N SER A 74 3.70 7.13 -20.62
CA SER A 74 2.57 7.30 -21.55
C SER A 74 1.49 8.26 -21.03
N GLY A 75 1.66 8.86 -19.84
CA GLY A 75 0.69 9.79 -19.26
C GLY A 75 -0.56 9.12 -18.72
N GLN A 76 -0.49 7.83 -18.39
CA GLN A 76 -1.60 7.11 -17.74
C GLN A 76 -1.56 7.33 -16.24
N ASP A 77 -2.72 7.61 -15.63
CA ASP A 77 -2.84 7.74 -14.17
C ASP A 77 -3.20 6.38 -13.54
N PRO A 78 -2.41 5.89 -12.56
CA PRO A 78 -2.65 4.58 -11.91
C PRO A 78 -3.96 4.53 -11.13
N GLU A 79 -4.54 5.67 -10.78
CA GLU A 79 -5.80 5.77 -10.05
C GLU A 79 -7.03 5.62 -10.95
N TYR A 80 -6.92 6.07 -12.20
CA TYR A 80 -8.08 6.17 -13.12
C TYR A 80 -7.98 5.28 -14.35
N ILE A 81 -6.81 4.77 -14.73
CA ILE A 81 -6.66 3.90 -15.90
C ILE A 81 -7.61 2.69 -15.84
N PRO A 82 -8.38 2.38 -16.88
CA PRO A 82 -9.14 1.13 -16.91
C PRO A 82 -8.20 -0.07 -16.92
N ILE A 83 -8.36 -0.98 -15.96
CA ILE A 83 -7.46 -2.16 -15.80
C ILE A 83 -7.35 -2.98 -17.09
N LYS A 84 -8.46 -3.12 -17.82
CA LYS A 84 -8.51 -3.86 -19.10
C LYS A 84 -7.62 -3.27 -20.21
N ASP A 85 -7.28 -1.98 -20.13
CA ASP A 85 -6.52 -1.29 -21.17
C ASP A 85 -5.01 -1.41 -20.98
N ILE A 86 -4.56 -1.77 -19.76
CA ILE A 86 -3.14 -1.86 -19.39
C ILE A 86 -2.37 -2.78 -20.33
N SER A 87 -2.85 -4.01 -20.53
CA SER A 87 -2.17 -5.00 -21.38
C SER A 87 -2.10 -4.57 -22.85
N GLY A 88 -3.13 -3.87 -23.33
CA GLY A 88 -3.18 -3.34 -24.70
C GLY A 88 -2.15 -2.24 -24.93
N ILE A 89 -2.03 -1.29 -23.99
CA ILE A 89 -1.06 -0.19 -24.05
C ILE A 89 0.38 -0.73 -24.03
N ILE A 90 0.67 -1.65 -23.11
CA ILE A 90 2.01 -2.26 -23.01
C ILE A 90 2.37 -2.99 -24.29
N LYS A 91 1.46 -3.83 -24.80
CA LYS A 91 1.68 -4.56 -26.06
C LYS A 91 1.90 -3.62 -27.25
N GLU A 92 1.18 -2.51 -27.32
CA GLU A 92 1.38 -1.52 -28.39
C GLU A 92 2.79 -0.92 -28.35
N ILE A 93 3.31 -0.58 -27.15
CA ILE A 93 4.67 -0.06 -26.96
C ILE A 93 5.71 -1.10 -27.39
N GLU A 94 5.54 -2.34 -26.96
CA GLU A 94 6.47 -3.45 -27.26
C GLU A 94 6.49 -3.79 -28.76
N ASP A 95 5.32 -3.91 -29.39
CA ASP A 95 5.20 -4.29 -30.81
C ASP A 95 5.74 -3.18 -31.76
N LYS A 96 5.52 -1.91 -31.41
CA LYS A 96 5.93 -0.77 -32.25
C LYS A 96 7.34 -0.24 -31.93
N ASN A 97 7.92 -0.61 -30.78
CA ASN A 97 9.13 0.01 -30.25
C ASN A 97 9.04 1.54 -30.19
N GLU A 98 7.88 2.04 -29.83
CA GLU A 98 7.57 3.47 -29.70
C GLU A 98 6.73 3.72 -28.44
N ILE A 99 6.94 4.86 -27.81
CA ILE A 99 6.09 5.33 -26.71
C ILE A 99 5.45 6.67 -27.06
N ASN A 100 4.18 6.85 -26.73
CA ASN A 100 3.50 8.14 -26.84
C ASN A 100 3.70 8.91 -25.52
N LEU A 101 4.81 9.65 -25.44
CA LEU A 101 5.26 10.35 -24.24
C LEU A 101 4.23 11.40 -23.80
N GLY A 102 3.64 11.19 -22.62
CA GLY A 102 2.61 12.07 -22.05
C GLY A 102 1.33 12.21 -22.87
N ASN A 103 1.04 11.27 -23.77
CA ASN A 103 -0.02 11.33 -24.79
C ASN A 103 0.12 12.49 -25.80
N GLU A 104 1.32 13.07 -25.94
CA GLU A 104 1.56 14.25 -26.78
C GLU A 104 2.58 13.99 -27.89
N THR A 105 3.69 13.30 -27.58
CA THR A 105 4.83 13.14 -28.50
C THR A 105 5.22 11.68 -28.65
N ARG A 106 5.22 11.14 -29.86
CA ARG A 106 5.71 9.79 -30.14
C ARG A 106 7.22 9.80 -30.33
N ILE A 107 7.93 8.94 -29.59
CA ILE A 107 9.37 8.77 -29.68
C ILE A 107 9.72 7.28 -29.77
N PRO A 108 10.87 6.90 -30.37
CA PRO A 108 11.40 5.55 -30.28
C PRO A 108 11.61 5.15 -28.82
N PHE A 109 11.22 3.93 -28.49
CA PHE A 109 11.39 3.38 -27.15
C PHE A 109 11.58 1.86 -27.22
N TYR A 110 12.79 1.42 -26.98
CA TYR A 110 13.17 0.00 -26.97
C TYR A 110 13.24 -0.47 -25.53
N PHE A 111 12.14 -0.96 -24.98
CA PHE A 111 11.99 -1.19 -23.53
C PHE A 111 13.11 -2.05 -22.92
N LEU A 112 13.66 -3.05 -23.66
CA LEU A 112 14.78 -3.88 -23.21
C LEU A 112 16.13 -3.14 -23.16
N GLN A 113 16.24 -1.98 -23.81
CA GLN A 113 17.45 -1.14 -23.86
C GLN A 113 17.27 0.16 -23.07
N ASP A 114 16.06 0.70 -23.06
CA ASP A 114 15.74 2.00 -22.48
C ASP A 114 15.33 1.89 -21.00
N ILE A 115 14.94 0.70 -20.51
CA ILE A 115 14.81 0.41 -19.08
C ILE A 115 15.95 -0.51 -18.65
N VAL A 116 16.89 0.05 -17.87
CA VAL A 116 18.13 -0.63 -17.47
C VAL A 116 18.08 -1.01 -15.99
N PHE A 117 18.31 -2.27 -15.70
CA PHE A 117 18.34 -2.84 -14.35
C PHE A 117 19.77 -2.88 -13.81
N ASN A 118 20.14 -1.89 -12.96
CA ASN A 118 21.46 -1.79 -12.35
C ASN A 118 21.46 -2.38 -10.94
N LYS A 119 22.33 -3.35 -10.65
CA LYS A 119 22.41 -3.99 -9.34
C LYS A 119 22.98 -3.10 -8.22
N ASN A 120 23.60 -1.97 -8.56
CA ASN A 120 24.16 -1.03 -7.61
C ASN A 120 23.05 -0.31 -6.85
N PHE A 121 23.35 0.13 -5.62
CA PHE A 121 22.44 0.93 -4.80
C PHE A 121 22.82 2.41 -4.88
N LEU A 122 21.82 3.28 -4.92
CA LEU A 122 22.02 4.71 -4.72
C LEU A 122 22.09 5.04 -3.21
N PRO A 123 22.79 6.13 -2.81
CA PRO A 123 23.11 6.36 -1.39
C PRO A 123 21.93 6.60 -0.47
N PHE A 124 20.81 7.19 -0.98
CA PHE A 124 19.72 7.66 -0.13
C PHE A 124 18.73 6.56 0.25
N HIS A 125 18.32 5.71 -0.72
CA HIS A 125 17.31 4.69 -0.50
C HIS A 125 17.52 3.51 -1.46
N ALA A 126 17.10 2.30 -1.04
CA ALA A 126 17.23 1.08 -1.82
C ALA A 126 16.45 1.10 -3.16
N ASN A 127 15.42 1.91 -3.29
CA ASN A 127 14.56 2.02 -4.47
C ASN A 127 14.85 3.31 -5.24
N GLY A 128 16.02 3.39 -5.86
CA GLY A 128 16.42 4.52 -6.70
C GLY A 128 16.06 4.34 -8.17
N LEU A 129 15.66 5.40 -8.86
CA LEU A 129 15.44 5.42 -10.31
C LEU A 129 15.85 6.76 -10.88
N LYS A 130 16.52 6.71 -12.05
CA LYS A 130 17.02 7.88 -12.76
C LYS A 130 16.42 7.91 -14.16
N PHE A 131 15.79 9.02 -14.50
CA PHE A 131 15.28 9.31 -15.85
C PHE A 131 16.25 10.23 -16.57
N THR A 132 16.49 9.93 -17.85
CA THR A 132 17.29 10.77 -18.77
C THR A 132 16.48 10.98 -20.03
N ALA A 133 16.10 12.22 -20.34
CA ALA A 133 15.55 12.60 -21.64
C ALA A 133 16.70 13.18 -22.49
N PHE A 134 16.86 12.65 -23.69
CA PHE A 134 17.76 13.18 -24.71
C PHE A 134 16.99 14.14 -25.61
N LEU A 135 17.53 15.34 -25.84
CA LEU A 135 16.84 16.38 -26.57
C LEU A 135 17.40 16.49 -28.00
N ASN A 136 16.66 17.17 -28.88
CA ASN A 136 17.02 17.35 -30.29
C ASN A 136 18.23 18.28 -30.54
N ASP A 137 18.75 18.95 -29.50
CA ASP A 137 19.96 19.77 -29.51
C ASP A 137 21.17 19.06 -28.87
N ASP A 138 21.11 17.72 -28.74
CA ASP A 138 22.11 16.86 -28.13
C ASP A 138 22.30 17.10 -26.59
N SER A 139 21.47 17.92 -25.95
CA SER A 139 21.49 18.10 -24.52
C SER A 139 20.66 16.99 -23.80
N GLU A 140 20.91 16.85 -22.50
CA GLU A 140 20.21 15.87 -21.66
C GLU A 140 19.48 16.56 -20.51
N TYR A 141 18.26 16.10 -20.20
CA TYR A 141 17.55 16.44 -18.98
C TYR A 141 17.47 15.24 -18.06
N ILE A 142 18.01 15.36 -16.84
CA ILE A 142 18.17 14.24 -15.90
C ILE A 142 17.42 14.53 -14.60
N SER A 143 16.65 13.55 -14.12
CA SER A 143 16.03 13.58 -12.81
C SER A 143 16.17 12.24 -12.09
N THR A 144 16.59 12.28 -10.82
CA THR A 144 16.68 11.12 -9.94
C THR A 144 15.59 11.15 -8.89
N PHE A 145 14.89 10.02 -8.74
CA PHE A 145 13.82 9.85 -7.77
C PHE A 145 14.08 8.63 -6.88
N TYR A 146 13.42 8.61 -5.72
CA TYR A 146 13.42 7.49 -4.81
C TYR A 146 11.99 7.13 -4.42
N SER A 147 11.61 5.86 -4.61
CA SER A 147 10.34 5.32 -4.14
C SER A 147 10.48 4.82 -2.72
N ILE A 148 9.87 5.53 -1.75
CA ILE A 148 10.09 5.29 -0.32
C ILE A 148 8.99 4.47 0.37
N GLY A 149 8.20 3.72 -0.39
CA GLY A 149 7.07 2.92 0.09
C GLY A 149 5.74 3.67 0.02
N GLY A 150 4.60 2.95 0.08
CA GLY A 150 3.25 3.53 0.06
C GLY A 150 2.94 4.43 -1.15
N GLY A 151 3.63 4.26 -2.27
CA GLY A 151 3.51 5.15 -3.43
C GLY A 151 4.08 6.56 -3.22
N PHE A 152 4.85 6.78 -2.17
CA PHE A 152 5.56 8.04 -1.94
C PHE A 152 6.84 8.09 -2.77
N VAL A 153 7.09 9.24 -3.41
CA VAL A 153 8.27 9.49 -4.24
C VAL A 153 8.95 10.77 -3.80
N ILE A 154 10.27 10.74 -3.70
CA ILE A 154 11.11 11.91 -3.36
C ILE A 154 12.10 12.16 -4.51
N LYS A 155 12.24 13.41 -4.95
CA LYS A 155 13.28 13.81 -5.89
C LYS A 155 14.58 14.08 -5.14
N GLU A 156 15.72 13.69 -5.69
CA GLU A 156 17.04 13.83 -5.07
C GLU A 156 17.38 15.25 -4.63
N GLU A 157 17.08 16.26 -5.44
CA GLU A 157 17.31 17.67 -5.13
C GLU A 157 16.58 18.13 -3.87
N ARG A 158 15.39 17.61 -3.60
CA ARG A 158 14.60 17.92 -2.41
C ARG A 158 15.21 17.36 -1.12
N ILE A 159 15.99 16.29 -1.21
CA ILE A 159 16.70 15.72 -0.05
C ILE A 159 17.70 16.73 0.49
N ASN A 160 18.42 17.41 -0.40
CA ASN A 160 19.39 18.44 -0.05
C ASN A 160 18.72 19.78 0.32
N ALA A 161 17.55 20.09 -0.25
CA ALA A 161 16.78 21.30 0.00
C ALA A 161 15.95 21.25 1.30
N LYS A 162 15.55 20.07 1.79
CA LYS A 162 14.81 19.91 3.06
C LYS A 162 15.54 20.52 4.27
N LYS A 163 16.84 20.77 4.18
CA LYS A 163 17.60 21.55 5.18
C LYS A 163 17.29 23.06 5.16
N LYS A 164 16.58 23.60 4.16
CA LYS A 164 16.38 25.06 3.96
C LYS A 164 14.93 25.56 3.95
N LEU A 165 13.94 24.71 3.75
CA LEU A 165 12.53 25.12 3.68
C LEU A 165 11.76 24.48 4.86
N GLN A 166 11.44 25.30 5.86
CA GLN A 166 10.43 24.98 6.87
C GLN A 166 9.04 25.10 6.21
N ILE A 167 8.54 23.99 5.66
CA ILE A 167 7.11 23.91 5.32
C ILE A 167 6.38 23.73 6.64
N LYS A 168 5.68 24.78 7.08
CA LYS A 168 4.86 24.72 8.30
C LYS A 168 3.71 23.73 8.04
N CYS A 169 3.55 22.76 8.93
CA CYS A 169 2.41 21.85 8.90
C CYS A 169 1.12 22.67 9.03
N ALA A 170 0.14 22.43 8.16
CA ALA A 170 -1.13 23.17 8.16
C ALA A 170 -2.17 22.54 9.11
N PHE A 171 -1.91 21.37 9.68
CA PHE A 171 -2.85 20.69 10.57
C PHE A 171 -3.02 21.43 11.89
N PRO A 172 -4.26 21.61 12.42
CA PRO A 172 -4.51 22.14 13.75
C PRO A 172 -3.90 21.25 14.85
N TYR A 173 -3.83 19.93 14.61
CA TYR A 173 -3.22 18.95 15.52
C TYR A 173 -2.08 18.23 14.81
N PRO A 174 -0.86 18.77 14.78
CA PRO A 174 0.28 18.20 14.03
C PRO A 174 0.87 16.98 14.76
N ILE A 175 0.27 15.81 14.56
CA ILE A 175 0.65 14.55 15.18
C ILE A 175 1.97 14.04 14.58
N GLN A 176 3.01 13.85 15.40
CA GLN A 176 4.29 13.27 14.97
C GLN A 176 4.51 11.87 15.54
N ASN A 177 3.88 11.54 16.67
CA ASN A 177 4.02 10.29 17.41
C ASN A 177 2.73 9.95 18.16
N ALA A 178 2.68 8.77 18.77
CA ALA A 178 1.50 8.26 19.44
C ALA A 178 1.18 9.02 20.75
N GLU A 179 2.20 9.47 21.46
CA GLU A 179 2.04 10.28 22.69
C GLU A 179 1.34 11.61 22.38
N GLU A 180 1.76 12.31 21.32
CA GLU A 180 1.11 13.57 20.89
C GLU A 180 -0.34 13.35 20.50
N LEU A 181 -0.66 12.26 19.80
CA LEU A 181 -2.04 11.92 19.45
C LEU A 181 -2.92 11.74 20.70
N LEU A 182 -2.46 10.99 21.72
CA LEU A 182 -3.19 10.85 22.98
C LEU A 182 -3.37 12.17 23.72
N ASN A 183 -2.35 13.02 23.70
CA ASN A 183 -2.43 14.34 24.33
C ASN A 183 -3.52 15.20 23.65
N TYR A 184 -3.62 15.21 22.31
CA TYR A 184 -4.69 15.91 21.62
C TYR A 184 -6.07 15.32 21.91
N CYS A 185 -6.21 14.00 21.91
CA CYS A 185 -7.47 13.34 22.28
C CYS A 185 -7.92 13.71 23.70
N THR A 186 -6.99 13.75 24.66
CA THR A 186 -7.27 14.10 26.06
C THR A 186 -7.65 15.57 26.21
N LEU A 187 -6.89 16.49 25.58
CA LEU A 187 -7.11 17.94 25.69
C LEU A 187 -8.45 18.35 25.07
N GLU A 188 -8.80 17.76 23.95
CA GLU A 188 -10.01 18.08 23.20
C GLU A 188 -11.23 17.23 23.64
N ASN A 189 -11.01 16.21 24.47
CA ASN A 189 -12.00 15.19 24.81
C ASN A 189 -12.66 14.57 23.57
N LYS A 190 -11.82 14.18 22.59
CA LYS A 190 -12.22 13.63 21.30
C LYS A 190 -11.60 12.25 21.07
N SER A 191 -12.25 11.46 20.23
CA SER A 191 -11.68 10.21 19.70
C SER A 191 -10.55 10.49 18.70
N ILE A 192 -9.79 9.44 18.32
CA ILE A 192 -8.72 9.59 17.33
C ILE A 192 -9.30 10.00 15.97
N SER A 193 -10.39 9.36 15.53
CA SER A 193 -11.02 9.72 14.25
C SER A 193 -11.51 11.16 14.22
N GLU A 194 -12.00 11.71 15.34
CA GLU A 194 -12.43 13.11 15.43
C GLU A 194 -11.25 14.09 15.31
N ILE A 195 -10.12 13.82 15.96
CA ILE A 195 -8.89 14.63 15.82
C ILE A 195 -8.39 14.60 14.37
N VAL A 196 -8.37 13.42 13.75
CA VAL A 196 -7.94 13.26 12.36
C VAL A 196 -8.88 13.99 11.40
N TYR A 197 -10.18 13.93 11.64
CA TYR A 197 -11.18 14.65 10.82
C TYR A 197 -10.96 16.15 10.86
N GLU A 198 -10.64 16.72 12.02
CA GLU A 198 -10.29 18.15 12.12
C GLU A 198 -9.02 18.51 11.32
N ASN A 199 -8.02 17.62 11.33
CA ASN A 199 -6.83 17.80 10.51
C ASN A 199 -7.17 17.80 9.01
N GLU A 200 -8.00 16.86 8.54
CA GLU A 200 -8.40 16.80 7.14
C GLU A 200 -9.22 18.04 6.71
N LYS A 201 -10.08 18.57 7.58
CA LYS A 201 -10.86 19.80 7.30
C LYS A 201 -9.99 21.05 7.09
N SER A 202 -8.75 21.04 7.57
CA SER A 202 -7.80 22.13 7.29
C SER A 202 -7.34 22.19 5.83
N MET A 203 -7.53 21.11 5.07
CA MET A 203 -7.07 20.99 3.68
C MET A 203 -8.21 20.77 2.67
N ARG A 204 -9.36 20.29 3.12
CA ARG A 204 -10.47 19.85 2.25
C ARG A 204 -11.83 20.23 2.88
N SER A 205 -12.85 20.36 2.07
CA SER A 205 -14.23 20.46 2.56
C SER A 205 -14.71 19.12 3.15
N GLU A 206 -15.69 19.19 4.04
CA GLU A 206 -16.33 17.99 4.62
C GLU A 206 -16.93 17.07 3.54
N THR A 207 -17.49 17.65 2.49
CA THR A 207 -18.06 16.90 1.36
C THR A 207 -16.96 16.10 0.63
N GLU A 208 -15.82 16.72 0.36
CA GLU A 208 -14.68 16.06 -0.28
C GLU A 208 -14.13 14.93 0.61
N ILE A 209 -13.93 15.19 1.91
CA ILE A 209 -13.45 14.16 2.86
C ILE A 209 -14.40 12.96 2.85
N ASN A 210 -15.70 13.20 3.00
CA ASN A 210 -16.68 12.13 3.06
C ASN A 210 -16.78 11.35 1.76
N SER A 211 -16.75 12.02 0.60
CA SER A 211 -16.80 11.35 -0.70
C SER A 211 -15.55 10.51 -0.98
N GLU A 212 -14.36 11.02 -0.64
CA GLU A 212 -13.11 10.31 -0.84
C GLU A 212 -12.96 9.09 0.08
N LEU A 213 -13.35 9.19 1.35
CA LEU A 213 -13.37 8.02 2.26
C LEU A 213 -14.29 6.92 1.73
N MET A 214 -15.48 7.28 1.25
CA MET A 214 -16.40 6.32 0.66
C MET A 214 -15.90 5.77 -0.69
N ARG A 215 -15.18 6.55 -1.47
CA ARG A 215 -14.53 6.09 -2.70
C ARG A 215 -13.44 5.05 -2.40
N ILE A 216 -12.64 5.28 -1.35
CA ILE A 216 -11.64 4.31 -0.87
C ILE A 216 -12.33 3.01 -0.46
N TRP A 217 -13.37 3.08 0.37
CA TRP A 217 -14.13 1.90 0.77
C TRP A 217 -14.75 1.16 -0.41
N ASN A 218 -15.41 1.86 -1.31
CA ASN A 218 -16.04 1.24 -2.49
C ASN A 218 -15.00 0.53 -3.38
N THR A 219 -13.80 1.09 -3.50
CA THR A 219 -12.69 0.44 -4.21
C THR A 219 -12.22 -0.84 -3.49
N MET A 220 -12.12 -0.82 -2.16
CA MET A 220 -11.80 -2.00 -1.35
C MET A 220 -12.87 -3.09 -1.50
N LEU A 221 -14.14 -2.71 -1.43
CA LEU A 221 -15.28 -3.63 -1.58
C LEU A 221 -15.33 -4.26 -2.98
N GLU A 222 -15.17 -3.44 -4.02
CA GLU A 222 -15.10 -3.91 -5.41
C GLU A 222 -13.91 -4.86 -5.63
N CYS A 223 -12.76 -4.53 -5.07
CA CYS A 223 -11.56 -5.39 -5.14
C CYS A 223 -11.82 -6.77 -4.51
N MET A 224 -12.41 -6.82 -3.30
CA MET A 224 -12.78 -8.07 -2.65
C MET A 224 -13.81 -8.85 -3.49
N TYR A 225 -14.81 -8.15 -4.02
CA TYR A 225 -15.82 -8.76 -4.89
C TYR A 225 -15.18 -9.42 -6.12
N ILE A 226 -14.34 -8.69 -6.85
CA ILE A 226 -13.62 -9.21 -8.03
C ILE A 226 -12.77 -10.43 -7.65
N GLY A 227 -12.00 -10.36 -6.57
CA GLY A 227 -11.15 -11.47 -6.14
C GLY A 227 -11.94 -12.73 -5.76
N CYS A 228 -13.07 -12.58 -5.08
CA CYS A 228 -13.98 -13.67 -4.73
C CYS A 228 -14.70 -14.30 -5.95
N HIS A 229 -14.69 -13.63 -7.11
CA HIS A 229 -15.32 -14.10 -8.35
C HIS A 229 -14.31 -14.38 -9.48
N SER A 230 -13.01 -14.41 -9.17
CA SER A 230 -11.93 -14.66 -10.13
C SER A 230 -11.30 -16.03 -9.89
N GLU A 231 -11.28 -16.86 -10.91
CA GLU A 231 -10.67 -18.20 -10.92
C GLU A 231 -9.30 -18.21 -11.60
N GLY A 232 -8.64 -19.38 -11.56
CA GLY A 232 -7.45 -19.67 -12.34
C GLY A 232 -6.14 -19.52 -11.57
N ILE A 233 -5.07 -19.22 -12.30
CA ILE A 233 -3.69 -19.14 -11.82
C ILE A 233 -3.23 -17.69 -11.87
N LEU A 234 -2.46 -17.26 -10.86
CA LEU A 234 -1.86 -15.92 -10.82
C LEU A 234 -0.75 -15.80 -11.88
N PRO A 235 -0.56 -14.61 -12.48
CA PRO A 235 0.49 -14.40 -13.47
C PRO A 235 1.89 -14.46 -12.83
N GLY A 236 2.94 -14.63 -13.66
CA GLY A 236 4.35 -14.55 -13.22
C GLY A 236 5.07 -15.90 -13.10
N GLY A 237 4.41 -17.03 -13.39
CA GLY A 237 5.08 -18.32 -13.58
C GLY A 237 5.27 -19.17 -12.31
N LEU A 238 4.84 -18.72 -11.12
CA LEU A 238 4.86 -19.55 -9.90
C LEU A 238 3.72 -20.58 -9.83
N ASN A 239 2.81 -20.58 -10.78
CA ASN A 239 1.63 -21.46 -10.83
C ASN A 239 0.75 -21.40 -9.57
N VAL A 240 0.71 -20.27 -8.88
CA VAL A 240 -0.12 -20.08 -7.68
C VAL A 240 -1.59 -20.04 -8.08
N ARG A 241 -2.36 -21.03 -7.63
CA ARG A 241 -3.81 -21.08 -7.84
C ARG A 241 -4.52 -20.04 -6.98
N ARG A 242 -5.50 -19.32 -7.54
CA ARG A 242 -6.41 -18.47 -6.79
C ARG A 242 -7.24 -19.30 -5.83
N ARG A 243 -7.33 -18.87 -4.57
CA ARG A 243 -8.00 -19.61 -3.48
C ARG A 243 -9.25 -18.90 -2.98
N ALA A 244 -9.33 -17.59 -3.19
CA ALA A 244 -10.45 -16.79 -2.70
C ALA A 244 -11.79 -17.25 -3.31
N PHE A 245 -11.82 -17.57 -4.60
CA PHE A 245 -13.02 -18.05 -5.29
C PHE A 245 -13.58 -19.34 -4.66
N ASP A 246 -12.76 -20.40 -4.57
CA ASP A 246 -13.21 -21.69 -4.03
C ASP A 246 -13.68 -21.53 -2.56
N MET A 247 -12.96 -20.71 -1.78
CA MET A 247 -13.29 -20.44 -0.38
C MET A 247 -14.61 -19.67 -0.25
N HIS A 248 -14.80 -18.65 -1.09
CA HIS A 248 -16.02 -17.86 -1.16
C HIS A 248 -17.23 -18.72 -1.54
N GLN A 249 -17.13 -19.55 -2.60
CA GLN A 249 -18.21 -20.44 -3.00
C GLN A 249 -18.65 -21.39 -1.88
N GLY A 250 -17.68 -21.91 -1.11
CA GLY A 250 -17.96 -22.77 0.05
C GLY A 250 -18.57 -22.06 1.25
N LEU A 251 -18.45 -20.73 1.33
CA LEU A 251 -18.95 -19.91 2.44
C LEU A 251 -20.30 -19.27 2.14
N ILE A 252 -20.48 -18.72 0.92
CA ILE A 252 -21.69 -17.96 0.56
C ILE A 252 -22.89 -18.87 0.27
N GLY A 253 -22.64 -20.10 -0.17
CA GLY A 253 -23.69 -21.04 -0.53
C GLY A 253 -24.55 -20.57 -1.72
N LEU A 254 -25.85 -20.85 -1.65
CA LEU A 254 -26.82 -20.41 -2.66
C LEU A 254 -27.34 -19.01 -2.30
N ALA A 255 -26.64 -17.97 -2.75
CA ALA A 255 -27.02 -16.58 -2.58
C ALA A 255 -27.30 -15.92 -3.94
N ASN A 256 -28.15 -14.91 -3.96
CA ASN A 256 -28.52 -14.17 -5.17
C ASN A 256 -28.15 -12.69 -5.01
N TYR A 257 -27.11 -12.27 -5.71
CA TYR A 257 -26.60 -10.89 -5.71
C TYR A 257 -26.06 -10.56 -7.11
N ASN A 258 -25.99 -9.28 -7.43
CA ASN A 258 -25.52 -8.80 -8.74
C ASN A 258 -24.60 -7.57 -8.64
N SER A 259 -24.25 -7.17 -7.43
CA SER A 259 -23.35 -6.05 -7.17
C SER A 259 -22.55 -6.27 -5.88
N PRO A 260 -21.43 -5.57 -5.68
CA PRO A 260 -20.67 -5.63 -4.42
C PRO A 260 -21.55 -5.30 -3.19
N GLN A 261 -22.46 -4.35 -3.29
CA GLN A 261 -23.35 -3.95 -2.20
C GLN A 261 -24.36 -5.06 -1.84
N THR A 262 -25.03 -5.63 -2.84
CA THR A 262 -25.98 -6.74 -2.60
C THR A 262 -25.24 -8.02 -2.14
N TRP A 263 -24.00 -8.23 -2.57
CA TRP A 263 -23.12 -9.30 -2.08
C TRP A 263 -22.81 -9.15 -0.59
N LEU A 264 -22.46 -7.93 -0.13
CA LEU A 264 -22.26 -7.64 1.28
C LEU A 264 -23.49 -8.00 2.12
N GLU A 265 -24.69 -7.64 1.66
CA GLU A 265 -25.95 -7.96 2.34
C GLU A 265 -26.22 -9.48 2.38
N GLU A 266 -25.85 -10.23 1.35
CA GLU A 266 -25.98 -11.70 1.37
C GLU A 266 -24.98 -12.35 2.36
N ILE A 267 -23.75 -11.82 2.50
CA ILE A 267 -22.81 -12.33 3.49
C ILE A 267 -23.36 -12.15 4.91
N ARG A 268 -23.98 -11.01 5.23
CA ARG A 268 -24.63 -10.75 6.53
C ARG A 268 -25.67 -11.80 6.93
N LYS A 269 -26.27 -12.49 5.97
CA LYS A 269 -27.28 -13.53 6.20
C LYS A 269 -26.66 -14.90 6.48
N THR A 270 -25.36 -15.07 6.25
CA THR A 270 -24.70 -16.37 6.47
C THR A 270 -24.56 -16.67 7.96
N GLU A 271 -24.75 -17.93 8.33
CA GLU A 271 -24.46 -18.38 9.71
C GLU A 271 -22.95 -18.38 9.93
N VAL A 272 -22.47 -17.70 10.98
CA VAL A 272 -21.05 -17.63 11.30
C VAL A 272 -20.75 -18.30 12.64
N LYS A 273 -19.92 -19.35 12.56
CA LYS A 273 -19.25 -19.98 13.71
C LYS A 273 -17.76 -19.62 13.66
N PHE A 274 -17.03 -19.84 14.73
CA PHE A 274 -15.61 -19.47 14.81
C PHE A 274 -14.78 -19.87 13.57
N ARG A 275 -14.95 -21.11 13.06
CA ARG A 275 -14.25 -21.57 11.85
C ARG A 275 -14.65 -20.79 10.59
N GLN A 276 -15.92 -20.39 10.47
CA GLN A 276 -16.38 -19.58 9.35
C GLN A 276 -15.84 -18.15 9.42
N ILE A 277 -15.72 -17.57 10.63
CA ILE A 277 -15.09 -16.26 10.84
C ILE A 277 -13.66 -16.26 10.26
N LEU A 278 -12.84 -17.24 10.70
CA LEU A 278 -11.45 -17.38 10.20
C LEU A 278 -11.41 -17.53 8.67
N LYS A 279 -12.34 -18.29 8.10
CA LYS A 279 -12.41 -18.49 6.65
C LYS A 279 -12.84 -17.22 5.92
N TRP A 280 -13.85 -16.49 6.41
CA TRP A 280 -14.30 -15.25 5.80
C TRP A 280 -13.20 -14.19 5.80
N VAL A 281 -12.58 -13.93 6.94
CA VAL A 281 -11.47 -12.97 7.05
C VAL A 281 -10.31 -13.35 6.12
N SER A 282 -9.95 -14.63 6.08
CA SER A 282 -8.91 -15.12 5.17
C SER A 282 -9.34 -14.97 3.70
N CYS A 283 -10.58 -15.27 3.37
CA CYS A 283 -11.13 -15.13 2.02
C CYS A 283 -11.04 -13.68 1.53
N PHE A 284 -11.45 -12.72 2.34
CA PHE A 284 -11.37 -11.29 1.98
C PHE A 284 -9.93 -10.83 1.76
N ALA A 285 -9.02 -11.20 2.66
CA ALA A 285 -7.60 -10.86 2.53
C ALA A 285 -6.95 -11.51 1.29
N LEU A 286 -7.25 -12.79 1.02
CA LEU A 286 -6.81 -13.49 -0.19
C LEU A 286 -7.34 -12.80 -1.45
N ALA A 287 -8.64 -12.48 -1.49
CA ALA A 287 -9.28 -11.87 -2.64
C ALA A 287 -8.57 -10.58 -3.08
N VAL A 288 -8.31 -9.68 -2.13
CA VAL A 288 -7.59 -8.42 -2.42
C VAL A 288 -6.18 -8.69 -2.94
N ASN A 289 -5.44 -9.62 -2.32
CA ASN A 289 -4.05 -9.85 -2.71
C ASN A 289 -3.93 -10.63 -4.03
N GLU A 290 -4.88 -11.48 -4.37
CA GLU A 290 -4.95 -12.14 -5.68
C GLU A 290 -5.27 -11.14 -6.80
N VAL A 291 -6.12 -10.14 -6.54
CA VAL A 291 -6.36 -9.02 -7.46
C VAL A 291 -5.10 -8.16 -7.58
N ASN A 292 -4.47 -7.83 -6.45
CA ASN A 292 -3.22 -7.08 -6.41
C ASN A 292 -2.11 -7.75 -7.25
N ALA A 293 -1.91 -9.05 -7.08
CA ALA A 293 -0.89 -9.81 -7.80
C ALA A 293 -1.13 -9.89 -9.32
N ALA A 294 -2.33 -9.60 -9.77
CA ALA A 294 -2.75 -9.65 -11.18
C ALA A 294 -2.90 -8.25 -11.81
N LEU A 295 -2.17 -7.25 -11.36
CA LEU A 295 -2.25 -5.86 -11.84
C LEU A 295 -3.65 -5.23 -11.68
N GLY A 296 -4.41 -5.69 -10.69
CA GLY A 296 -5.73 -5.14 -10.40
C GLY A 296 -5.68 -3.86 -9.58
N ARG A 297 -6.83 -3.18 -9.48
CA ARG A 297 -6.98 -1.97 -8.67
C ARG A 297 -7.13 -2.32 -7.21
N VAL A 298 -6.31 -1.71 -6.37
CA VAL A 298 -6.31 -1.87 -4.92
C VAL A 298 -6.15 -0.53 -4.22
N VAL A 299 -6.38 -0.52 -2.91
CA VAL A 299 -6.00 0.60 -2.05
C VAL A 299 -4.73 0.21 -1.29
N THR A 300 -3.70 1.05 -1.34
CA THR A 300 -2.50 0.86 -0.48
C THR A 300 -2.91 0.97 0.99
N ALA A 301 -2.41 0.08 1.85
CA ALA A 301 -2.81 0.10 3.27
C ALA A 301 -1.74 -0.57 4.19
N PRO A 302 -0.60 0.04 4.52
CA PRO A 302 -0.01 1.24 3.93
C PRO A 302 0.68 0.99 2.58
N THR A 303 0.78 -0.28 2.15
CA THR A 303 1.39 -0.71 0.88
C THR A 303 0.46 -1.64 0.11
N ASN A 304 0.76 -1.86 -1.18
CA ASN A 304 -0.01 -2.83 -1.97
C ASN A 304 0.25 -4.27 -1.49
N GLY A 305 1.47 -4.60 -1.05
CA GLY A 305 1.80 -5.92 -0.51
C GLY A 305 0.96 -6.30 0.72
N SER A 306 0.46 -5.31 1.46
CA SER A 306 -0.39 -5.49 2.65
C SER A 306 -1.84 -5.01 2.46
N ALA A 307 -2.27 -4.77 1.22
CA ALA A 307 -3.57 -4.18 0.89
C ALA A 307 -4.79 -5.01 1.35
N GLY A 308 -4.61 -6.29 1.65
CA GLY A 308 -5.69 -7.19 2.06
C GLY A 308 -6.09 -7.09 3.53
N VAL A 309 -5.22 -6.59 4.41
CA VAL A 309 -5.47 -6.60 5.86
C VAL A 309 -6.61 -5.64 6.25
N ILE A 310 -6.49 -4.37 5.91
CA ILE A 310 -7.47 -3.32 6.24
C ILE A 310 -8.89 -3.67 5.75
N PRO A 311 -9.10 -3.96 4.44
CA PRO A 311 -10.44 -4.27 3.97
C PRO A 311 -11.02 -5.57 4.55
N ALA A 312 -10.17 -6.58 4.85
CA ALA A 312 -10.64 -7.82 5.46
C ALA A 312 -11.15 -7.61 6.89
N VAL A 313 -10.46 -6.78 7.69
CA VAL A 313 -10.88 -6.46 9.06
C VAL A 313 -12.11 -5.56 9.06
N LEU A 314 -12.17 -4.54 8.18
CA LEU A 314 -13.35 -3.70 8.04
C LEU A 314 -14.58 -4.50 7.57
N MET A 315 -14.38 -5.41 6.61
CA MET A 315 -15.44 -6.30 6.14
C MET A 315 -15.92 -7.23 7.27
N TYR A 316 -15.00 -7.81 8.08
CA TYR A 316 -15.36 -8.56 9.28
C TYR A 316 -16.27 -7.75 10.20
N TYR A 317 -15.90 -6.51 10.50
CA TYR A 317 -16.71 -5.64 11.36
C TYR A 317 -18.11 -5.40 10.79
N LEU A 318 -18.22 -5.12 9.49
CA LEU A 318 -19.50 -4.78 8.84
C LEU A 318 -20.45 -5.96 8.66
N VAL A 319 -19.93 -7.17 8.47
CA VAL A 319 -20.76 -8.33 8.09
C VAL A 319 -20.83 -9.43 9.16
N ILE A 320 -19.99 -9.38 10.19
CA ILE A 320 -19.95 -10.39 11.25
C ILE A 320 -20.18 -9.75 12.61
N GLU A 321 -19.43 -8.70 12.94
CA GLU A 321 -19.44 -8.11 14.28
C GLU A 321 -20.64 -7.17 14.47
N ASN A 322 -20.88 -6.26 13.53
CA ASN A 322 -21.93 -5.25 13.65
C ASN A 322 -22.71 -5.07 12.36
N HIS A 323 -23.82 -5.77 12.20
CA HIS A 323 -24.68 -5.68 11.00
C HIS A 323 -25.37 -4.32 10.85
N ASN A 324 -25.41 -3.47 11.88
CA ASN A 324 -25.98 -2.12 11.83
C ASN A 324 -24.93 -1.06 11.43
N ALA A 325 -23.66 -1.44 11.35
CA ALA A 325 -22.60 -0.53 10.95
C ALA A 325 -22.76 -0.09 9.49
N GLY A 326 -22.43 1.18 9.23
CA GLY A 326 -22.58 1.80 7.93
C GLY A 326 -21.49 2.83 7.63
N GLU A 327 -21.84 3.86 6.87
CA GLU A 327 -20.89 4.88 6.41
C GLU A 327 -20.13 5.58 7.54
N LYS A 328 -20.76 5.79 8.68
CA LYS A 328 -20.14 6.47 9.83
C LYS A 328 -18.94 5.65 10.32
N GLU A 329 -19.16 4.38 10.61
CA GLU A 329 -18.13 3.47 11.14
C GLU A 329 -17.04 3.19 10.11
N ILE A 330 -17.40 3.09 8.82
CA ILE A 330 -16.43 2.97 7.72
C ILE A 330 -15.47 4.17 7.71
N LYS A 331 -16.01 5.40 7.80
CA LYS A 331 -15.21 6.63 7.79
C LYS A 331 -14.32 6.73 9.03
N GLN A 332 -14.84 6.41 10.21
CA GLN A 332 -14.07 6.36 11.45
C GLN A 332 -12.91 5.36 11.34
N PHE A 333 -13.20 4.14 10.89
CA PHE A 333 -12.20 3.10 10.70
C PHE A 333 -11.06 3.54 9.78
N LEU A 334 -11.38 4.10 8.62
CA LEU A 334 -10.37 4.54 7.64
C LEU A 334 -9.52 5.72 8.16
N MET A 335 -10.12 6.65 8.89
CA MET A 335 -9.39 7.77 9.51
C MET A 335 -8.38 7.29 10.54
N VAL A 336 -8.79 6.41 11.46
CA VAL A 336 -7.88 5.85 12.47
C VAL A 336 -6.77 5.03 11.80
N ALA A 337 -7.14 4.15 10.86
CA ALA A 337 -6.16 3.37 10.12
C ALA A 337 -5.11 4.26 9.43
N GLY A 338 -5.54 5.32 8.74
CA GLY A 338 -4.65 6.25 8.07
C GLY A 338 -3.68 6.95 9.02
N GLU A 339 -4.15 7.44 10.17
CA GLU A 339 -3.28 8.13 11.13
C GLU A 339 -2.28 7.19 11.80
N ILE A 340 -2.70 5.99 12.23
CA ILE A 340 -1.75 5.00 12.79
C ILE A 340 -0.67 4.68 11.76
N GLY A 341 -1.03 4.47 10.49
CA GLY A 341 -0.04 4.29 9.42
C GLY A 341 0.90 5.48 9.24
N SER A 342 0.40 6.70 9.39
CA SER A 342 1.20 7.94 9.33
C SER A 342 2.23 8.02 10.45
N ILE A 343 1.86 7.64 11.67
CA ILE A 343 2.76 7.58 12.83
C ILE A 343 3.89 6.55 12.60
N PHE A 344 3.57 5.37 12.09
CA PHE A 344 4.58 4.37 11.72
C PHE A 344 5.53 4.88 10.62
N LYS A 345 5.00 5.57 9.60
CA LYS A 345 5.83 6.16 8.54
C LYS A 345 6.77 7.24 9.08
N LYS A 346 6.32 8.06 10.02
CA LYS A 346 7.11 9.14 10.65
C LYS A 346 8.17 8.58 11.59
N GLY A 347 7.79 7.62 12.45
CA GLY A 347 8.65 7.05 13.49
C GLY A 347 9.60 5.94 13.04
N ALA A 348 9.31 5.30 11.90
CA ALA A 348 10.09 4.19 11.36
C ALA A 348 10.09 4.17 9.84
N THR A 349 9.42 3.21 9.22
CA THR A 349 9.28 3.06 7.76
C THR A 349 8.06 2.23 7.40
N ILE A 350 7.52 2.45 6.20
CA ILE A 350 6.51 1.61 5.57
C ILE A 350 7.05 0.97 4.27
N SER A 351 8.36 0.82 4.13
CA SER A 351 9.03 0.25 2.97
C SER A 351 9.57 -1.14 3.30
N ALA A 352 9.14 -2.18 2.56
CA ALA A 352 9.68 -3.53 2.70
C ALA A 352 11.18 -3.60 2.38
N ALA A 353 11.66 -2.81 1.42
CA ALA A 353 13.06 -2.70 1.06
C ALA A 353 13.93 -2.12 2.20
N MET A 354 13.33 -1.39 3.14
CA MET A 354 14.01 -0.85 4.33
C MET A 354 13.77 -1.68 5.57
N GLY A 355 12.54 -2.18 5.76
CA GLY A 355 12.11 -2.78 7.02
C GLY A 355 11.67 -4.24 6.96
N GLY A 356 11.62 -4.87 5.80
CA GLY A 356 10.99 -6.19 5.65
C GLY A 356 9.46 -6.11 5.74
N CYS A 357 8.78 -7.25 5.78
CA CYS A 357 7.32 -7.31 5.87
C CYS A 357 6.75 -6.84 7.21
N GLN A 358 7.55 -6.67 8.27
CA GLN A 358 7.10 -5.98 9.48
C GLN A 358 6.66 -4.54 9.18
N ALA A 359 7.31 -3.88 8.20
CA ALA A 359 6.97 -2.53 7.75
C ALA A 359 5.72 -2.46 6.85
N GLU A 360 5.23 -3.59 6.35
CA GLU A 360 4.03 -3.68 5.52
C GLU A 360 2.89 -4.37 6.28
N ILE A 361 2.97 -5.70 6.45
CA ILE A 361 1.93 -6.51 7.12
C ILE A 361 1.80 -6.13 8.58
N GLY A 362 2.93 -5.91 9.29
CA GLY A 362 2.91 -5.50 10.69
C GLY A 362 2.24 -4.16 10.88
N VAL A 363 2.61 -3.17 10.07
CA VAL A 363 1.98 -1.84 10.11
C VAL A 363 0.51 -1.91 9.72
N SER A 364 0.15 -2.65 8.65
CA SER A 364 -1.25 -2.81 8.25
C SER A 364 -2.10 -3.49 9.33
N SER A 365 -1.53 -4.49 10.00
CA SER A 365 -2.19 -5.15 11.14
C SER A 365 -2.40 -4.19 12.31
N ALA A 366 -1.42 -3.36 12.65
CA ALA A 366 -1.53 -2.32 13.68
C ALA A 366 -2.58 -1.26 13.33
N MET A 367 -2.59 -0.80 12.06
CA MET A 367 -3.61 0.11 11.53
C MET A 367 -5.01 -0.46 11.68
N ALA A 368 -5.20 -1.72 11.28
CA ALA A 368 -6.49 -2.40 11.33
C ALA A 368 -6.95 -2.69 12.77
N ALA A 369 -6.04 -3.10 13.65
CA ALA A 369 -6.35 -3.35 15.05
C ALA A 369 -6.82 -2.10 15.79
N ALA A 370 -6.11 -0.99 15.60
CA ALA A 370 -6.48 0.31 16.14
C ALA A 370 -7.85 0.76 15.65
N ALA A 371 -8.06 0.71 14.33
CA ALA A 371 -9.30 1.12 13.71
C ALA A 371 -10.50 0.27 14.17
N LEU A 372 -10.33 -1.05 14.28
CA LEU A 372 -11.35 -1.94 14.80
C LEU A 372 -11.66 -1.63 16.26
N CYS A 373 -10.65 -1.44 17.10
CA CYS A 373 -10.82 -1.10 18.51
C CYS A 373 -11.65 0.19 18.68
N GLU A 374 -11.39 1.26 17.91
CA GLU A 374 -12.17 2.50 18.01
C GLU A 374 -13.63 2.30 17.59
N VAL A 375 -13.91 1.63 16.47
CA VAL A 375 -15.30 1.43 16.02
C VAL A 375 -16.08 0.46 16.92
N MET A 376 -15.40 -0.36 17.70
CA MET A 376 -15.98 -1.18 18.78
C MET A 376 -16.20 -0.39 20.08
N GLY A 377 -15.80 0.87 20.15
CA GLY A 377 -15.99 1.77 21.29
C GLY A 377 -14.81 1.84 22.26
N GLY A 378 -13.62 1.40 21.85
CA GLY A 378 -12.40 1.50 22.65
C GLY A 378 -11.97 2.95 22.88
N THR A 379 -11.37 3.22 24.02
CA THR A 379 -10.77 4.52 24.36
C THR A 379 -9.52 4.76 23.52
N PRO A 380 -9.06 6.03 23.33
CA PRO A 380 -7.83 6.32 22.59
C PRO A 380 -6.61 5.54 23.10
N ASP A 381 -6.50 5.30 24.41
CA ASP A 381 -5.43 4.48 24.99
C ASP A 381 -5.56 3.00 24.59
N GLN A 382 -6.77 2.42 24.57
CA GLN A 382 -7.01 1.06 24.10
C GLN A 382 -6.75 0.93 22.60
N VAL A 383 -7.10 1.94 21.81
CA VAL A 383 -6.82 1.99 20.36
C VAL A 383 -5.32 1.91 20.10
N GLN A 384 -4.50 2.66 20.82
CA GLN A 384 -3.04 2.59 20.69
C GLN A 384 -2.48 1.26 21.20
N MET A 385 -3.05 0.70 22.27
CA MET A 385 -2.69 -0.62 22.78
C MET A 385 -2.99 -1.72 21.75
N ALA A 386 -4.11 -1.65 21.04
CA ALA A 386 -4.42 -2.59 19.96
C ALA A 386 -3.38 -2.53 18.84
N ALA A 387 -2.96 -1.33 18.44
CA ALA A 387 -1.91 -1.14 17.44
C ALA A 387 -0.56 -1.71 17.90
N GLU A 388 -0.19 -1.48 19.15
CA GLU A 388 1.04 -1.97 19.76
C GLU A 388 1.07 -3.49 19.79
N ILE A 389 0.03 -4.15 20.34
CA ILE A 389 -0.10 -5.61 20.42
C ILE A 389 -0.01 -6.25 19.02
N ALA A 390 -0.68 -5.66 18.04
CA ALA A 390 -0.62 -6.15 16.67
C ALA A 390 0.79 -6.04 16.08
N MET A 391 1.50 -4.93 16.34
CA MET A 391 2.84 -4.70 15.79
C MET A 391 3.90 -5.57 16.45
N GLU A 392 3.89 -5.74 17.78
CA GLU A 392 4.88 -6.55 18.49
C GLU A 392 4.93 -7.99 17.96
N HIS A 393 3.78 -8.56 17.58
CA HIS A 393 3.67 -9.87 16.96
C HIS A 393 4.24 -9.98 15.53
N HIS A 394 4.65 -8.85 14.93
CA HIS A 394 5.21 -8.80 13.58
C HIS A 394 6.69 -8.38 13.57
N LEU A 395 7.28 -8.05 14.72
CA LEU A 395 8.70 -7.68 14.81
C LEU A 395 9.60 -8.78 14.23
N GLY A 396 10.55 -8.38 13.40
CA GLY A 396 11.50 -9.30 12.75
C GLY A 396 10.97 -9.99 11.49
N MET A 397 9.75 -9.72 11.01
CA MET A 397 9.20 -10.34 9.81
C MET A 397 9.97 -9.89 8.56
N THR A 398 10.63 -10.86 7.91
CA THR A 398 11.41 -10.68 6.68
C THR A 398 10.51 -10.41 5.46
N CYS A 399 11.09 -9.86 4.38
CA CYS A 399 10.48 -9.78 3.05
C CYS A 399 11.32 -10.55 2.04
N ASP A 400 10.89 -11.75 1.72
CA ASP A 400 11.59 -12.74 0.93
C ASP A 400 10.66 -13.40 -0.12
N PRO A 401 10.06 -12.61 -1.04
CA PRO A 401 9.08 -13.11 -2.00
C PRO A 401 9.73 -14.07 -3.01
N ILE A 402 9.08 -15.22 -3.24
CA ILE A 402 9.55 -16.25 -4.18
C ILE A 402 9.49 -15.66 -5.60
N GLY A 403 10.57 -15.77 -6.34
CA GLY A 403 10.69 -15.22 -7.69
C GLY A 403 10.54 -13.69 -7.78
N GLY A 404 10.60 -12.98 -6.65
CA GLY A 404 10.35 -11.54 -6.59
C GLY A 404 8.88 -11.17 -6.80
N LEU A 405 7.95 -12.11 -6.72
CA LEU A 405 6.52 -11.90 -6.97
C LEU A 405 5.77 -11.62 -5.66
N VAL A 406 4.86 -10.63 -5.66
CA VAL A 406 3.98 -10.33 -4.53
C VAL A 406 2.86 -11.38 -4.44
N GLN A 407 3.27 -12.64 -4.27
CA GLN A 407 2.37 -13.80 -4.21
C GLN A 407 2.64 -14.62 -2.96
N ILE A 408 3.66 -15.45 -2.94
CA ILE A 408 4.03 -16.27 -1.80
C ILE A 408 5.34 -15.73 -1.21
N PRO A 409 5.37 -15.43 0.10
CA PRO A 409 4.34 -15.66 1.13
C PRO A 409 3.38 -14.47 1.35
N CYS A 410 3.42 -13.41 0.55
CA CYS A 410 2.71 -12.15 0.80
C CYS A 410 1.19 -12.34 0.98
N ILE A 411 0.56 -13.13 0.09
CA ILE A 411 -0.89 -13.37 0.10
C ILE A 411 -1.31 -14.00 1.45
N GLU A 412 -0.57 -14.99 1.93
CA GLU A 412 -0.86 -15.69 3.19
C GLU A 412 -0.59 -14.80 4.42
N ARG A 413 0.48 -14.00 4.37
CA ARG A 413 0.81 -13.06 5.46
C ARG A 413 -0.32 -12.05 5.69
N ASN A 414 -1.05 -11.63 4.65
CA ASN A 414 -2.21 -10.75 4.80
C ASN A 414 -3.35 -11.41 5.60
N THR A 415 -3.64 -12.70 5.36
CA THR A 415 -4.67 -13.41 6.13
C THR A 415 -4.32 -13.46 7.60
N MET A 416 -3.05 -13.77 7.91
CA MET A 416 -2.55 -13.83 9.29
C MET A 416 -2.52 -12.44 9.93
N GLY A 417 -2.15 -11.40 9.19
CA GLY A 417 -2.17 -10.01 9.65
C GLY A 417 -3.58 -9.55 10.03
N ALA A 418 -4.60 -9.89 9.23
CA ALA A 418 -5.98 -9.56 9.51
C ALA A 418 -6.52 -10.28 10.76
N ILE A 419 -6.25 -11.58 10.91
CA ILE A 419 -6.65 -12.35 12.12
C ILE A 419 -5.96 -11.81 13.37
N LYS A 420 -4.67 -11.50 13.31
CA LYS A 420 -3.93 -10.90 14.42
C LYS A 420 -4.49 -9.53 14.80
N ALA A 421 -4.88 -8.71 13.81
CA ALA A 421 -5.49 -7.41 14.07
C ALA A 421 -6.79 -7.52 14.87
N ILE A 422 -7.67 -8.46 14.50
CA ILE A 422 -8.92 -8.71 15.21
C ILE A 422 -8.61 -9.14 16.66
N ASN A 423 -7.73 -10.12 16.84
CA ASN A 423 -7.38 -10.60 18.17
C ASN A 423 -6.69 -9.52 19.04
N ALA A 424 -5.88 -8.64 18.44
CA ALA A 424 -5.25 -7.54 19.15
C ALA A 424 -6.26 -6.48 19.62
N ALA A 425 -7.27 -6.17 18.80
CA ALA A 425 -8.35 -5.28 19.17
C ALA A 425 -9.16 -5.84 20.34
N GLU A 426 -9.54 -7.11 20.30
CA GLU A 426 -10.25 -7.79 21.40
C GLU A 426 -9.46 -7.77 22.71
N LEU A 427 -8.16 -8.11 22.66
CA LEU A 427 -7.31 -8.07 23.85
C LEU A 427 -7.21 -6.66 24.45
N ALA A 428 -7.12 -5.63 23.61
CA ALA A 428 -7.05 -4.26 24.08
C ALA A 428 -8.37 -3.79 24.70
N MET A 429 -9.51 -4.20 24.14
CA MET A 429 -10.85 -3.88 24.68
C MET A 429 -11.07 -4.44 26.07
N GLU A 430 -10.58 -5.64 26.35
CA GLU A 430 -10.70 -6.32 27.64
C GLU A 430 -9.64 -5.89 28.68
N THR A 431 -8.70 -5.01 28.29
CA THR A 431 -7.57 -4.61 29.12
C THR A 431 -7.69 -3.15 29.56
N ASP A 432 -7.40 -2.85 30.83
CA ASP A 432 -7.16 -1.48 31.26
C ASP A 432 -5.82 -0.98 30.68
N ALA A 433 -5.89 -0.11 29.70
CA ALA A 433 -4.74 0.41 28.99
C ALA A 433 -3.70 1.12 29.88
N LYS A 434 -4.08 1.59 31.08
CA LYS A 434 -3.16 2.13 32.10
C LYS A 434 -2.14 1.09 32.58
N ASN A 435 -2.45 -0.20 32.41
CA ASN A 435 -1.56 -1.30 32.74
C ASN A 435 -0.62 -1.70 31.60
N ALA A 436 -0.74 -1.10 30.41
CA ALA A 436 0.15 -1.35 29.29
C ALA A 436 1.61 -1.11 29.66
N LYS A 437 2.48 -2.06 29.36
CA LYS A 437 3.92 -1.98 29.64
C LYS A 437 4.72 -1.42 28.46
N VAL A 438 4.21 -1.53 27.27
CA VAL A 438 4.86 -1.10 26.04
C VAL A 438 4.03 -0.01 25.39
N PRO A 439 4.46 1.26 25.42
CA PRO A 439 3.84 2.32 24.63
C PRO A 439 4.04 2.09 23.12
N LEU A 440 3.08 2.50 22.31
CA LEU A 440 3.13 2.35 20.85
C LEU A 440 4.41 2.95 20.24
N ASP A 441 4.86 4.10 20.71
CA ASP A 441 6.11 4.75 20.22
C ASP A 441 7.35 3.87 20.48
N LYS A 442 7.35 3.07 21.54
CA LYS A 442 8.46 2.15 21.83
C LYS A 442 8.48 0.95 20.90
N VAL A 443 7.32 0.42 20.54
CA VAL A 443 7.27 -0.68 19.56
C VAL A 443 7.65 -0.19 18.16
N ILE A 444 7.26 1.04 17.79
CA ILE A 444 7.66 1.67 16.52
C ILE A 444 9.19 1.85 16.46
N ALA A 445 9.77 2.39 17.52
CA ALA A 445 11.23 2.55 17.62
C ALA A 445 11.96 1.19 17.57
N THR A 446 11.40 0.14 18.22
CA THR A 446 11.93 -1.22 18.17
C THR A 446 11.84 -1.80 16.77
N MET A 447 10.72 -1.61 16.07
CA MET A 447 10.55 -2.00 14.68
C MET A 447 11.64 -1.39 13.79
N TRP A 448 11.91 -0.08 13.95
CA TRP A 448 12.96 0.60 13.18
C TRP A 448 14.34 0.03 13.47
N LYS A 449 14.67 -0.21 14.74
CA LYS A 449 15.94 -0.80 15.14
C LYS A 449 16.10 -2.22 14.59
N THR A 450 15.07 -3.05 14.72
CA THR A 450 15.03 -4.39 14.13
C THR A 450 15.20 -4.35 12.61
N ALA A 451 14.60 -3.34 11.95
CA ALA A 451 14.78 -3.12 10.52
C ALA A 451 16.23 -2.80 10.17
N GLN A 452 16.91 -1.97 10.97
CA GLN A 452 18.34 -1.66 10.76
C GLN A 452 19.24 -2.87 10.95
N ASP A 453 18.96 -3.72 11.93
CA ASP A 453 19.73 -4.92 12.25
C ASP A 453 19.46 -6.08 11.26
N MET A 454 18.33 -6.05 10.54
CA MET A 454 17.96 -7.06 9.56
C MET A 454 18.94 -7.05 8.36
N ASN A 455 19.49 -8.21 8.00
CA ASN A 455 20.35 -8.34 6.85
C ASN A 455 19.61 -7.97 5.55
N SER A 456 20.29 -7.30 4.62
CA SER A 456 19.74 -6.81 3.36
C SER A 456 19.08 -7.90 2.50
N LYS A 457 19.61 -9.13 2.52
CA LYS A 457 19.04 -10.27 1.78
C LYS A 457 17.61 -10.64 2.18
N TYR A 458 17.11 -10.13 3.32
CA TYR A 458 15.75 -10.32 3.82
C TYR A 458 14.84 -9.09 3.61
N LYS A 459 15.29 -8.12 2.83
CA LYS A 459 14.61 -6.83 2.60
C LYS A 459 14.24 -6.65 1.13
N GLU A 460 13.29 -7.44 0.64
CA GLU A 460 12.72 -7.32 -0.71
C GLU A 460 13.80 -7.40 -1.83
N THR A 461 14.78 -8.30 -1.65
CA THR A 461 15.85 -8.55 -2.63
C THR A 461 15.73 -9.92 -3.30
N SER A 462 14.95 -10.82 -2.73
CA SER A 462 14.86 -12.24 -3.14
C SER A 462 16.20 -12.99 -3.12
N GLU A 463 17.18 -12.49 -2.36
CA GLU A 463 18.52 -13.09 -2.20
C GLU A 463 18.66 -13.94 -0.94
N GLY A 464 17.56 -14.15 -0.18
CA GLY A 464 17.56 -14.90 1.07
C GLY A 464 16.19 -15.47 1.43
N GLY A 465 16.12 -16.19 2.56
CA GLY A 465 14.88 -16.71 3.11
C GLY A 465 14.16 -17.69 2.18
N LEU A 466 12.83 -17.58 2.12
CA LEU A 466 11.99 -18.44 1.28
C LEU A 466 12.31 -18.32 -0.21
N ALA A 467 12.74 -17.13 -0.66
CA ALA A 467 13.06 -16.90 -2.07
C ALA A 467 14.15 -17.84 -2.62
N ILE A 468 15.12 -18.23 -1.79
CA ILE A 468 16.19 -19.16 -2.18
C ILE A 468 15.94 -20.59 -1.69
N ALA A 469 15.06 -20.78 -0.69
CA ALA A 469 14.75 -22.11 -0.14
C ALA A 469 13.78 -22.88 -1.05
N VAL A 470 13.00 -22.17 -1.87
CA VAL A 470 12.06 -22.74 -2.84
C VAL A 470 12.61 -22.50 -4.24
N ASN A 471 12.98 -23.59 -4.93
CA ASN A 471 13.44 -23.50 -6.31
C ASN A 471 12.24 -23.35 -7.24
N MET A 472 12.23 -22.33 -8.11
CA MET A 472 11.15 -22.13 -9.11
C MET A 472 11.00 -23.30 -10.09
N ALA A 473 12.03 -24.12 -10.25
CA ALA A 473 11.97 -25.35 -11.06
C ALA A 473 11.17 -26.48 -10.39
N ASP A 474 10.90 -26.37 -9.10
CA ASP A 474 10.17 -27.37 -8.30
C ASP A 474 8.69 -26.95 -8.09
N CYS A 475 8.26 -25.82 -8.65
CA CYS A 475 6.88 -25.33 -8.61
C CYS A 475 6.11 -25.60 -9.95
#